data_d9c4c0ac8dd9a13b4465adacc75ef4f5
#
_entry.id   d9c4c0ac8dd9a13b4465adacc75ef4f5
#
_cell.length_a   1.000
_cell.length_b   1.000
_cell.length_c   1.000
_cell.angle_alpha   90.00
_cell.angle_beta   90.00
_cell.angle_gamma   90.00
#
_symmetry.space_group_name_H-M   'P 1'
#
loop_
_entity.id
_entity.type
_entity.pdbx_description
1 polymer ?
#
loop_
_entity_poly.entity_id
_entity_poly.type
_entity_poly.pdbx_seq_one_letter_code
_entity_poly.pdbx_strand_id
1 'polypeptide(L)'
;MDRGYLDFERLYRLNQGASFFVTRAKSNFKFKRVYSRPVDRSTGLLCDQEVELVVFYSRRDYPARLRRIRYRDAEGRRLVFLTNHMTLPPLTICELYRLRWQVELFFKWIKQHLRIKRFFGTSENAVKTQVWIAVAVYVLVAIVRKRLNLELSLHEMLQILSITPFEKIPMVQLLTYSATDENIHDDPNQLILL
;
A
#
# COMPACT_ATOMS: atom_id res chain seq x y z
N MET A 1 -7.76 1.49 6.35
CA MET A 1 -8.98 1.95 5.65
C MET A 1 -8.88 3.46 5.45
N ASP A 2 -9.37 3.98 4.32
CA ASP A 2 -9.36 5.42 4.05
C ASP A 2 -10.45 6.16 4.86
N ARG A 3 -10.30 7.49 5.02
CA ARG A 3 -11.24 8.36 5.78
C ARG A 3 -12.69 8.24 5.33
N GLY A 4 -12.93 7.99 4.04
CA GLY A 4 -14.28 7.81 3.48
C GLY A 4 -15.03 6.61 4.01
N TYR A 5 -14.32 5.60 4.51
CA TYR A 5 -14.88 4.32 4.96
C TYR A 5 -15.00 4.21 6.49
N LEU A 6 -15.03 5.33 7.22
CA LEU A 6 -15.24 5.34 8.65
C LEU A 6 -16.74 5.09 8.94
N ASP A 7 -17.09 3.82 9.02
CA ASP A 7 -18.41 3.29 9.39
C ASP A 7 -18.25 2.56 10.73
N PHE A 8 -18.83 3.11 11.79
CA PHE A 8 -18.68 2.61 13.13
C PHE A 8 -19.38 1.28 13.36
N GLU A 9 -20.53 1.05 12.73
CA GLU A 9 -21.23 -0.23 12.81
C GLU A 9 -20.40 -1.36 12.21
N ARG A 10 -19.82 -1.13 11.03
CA ARG A 10 -18.92 -2.10 10.39
C ARG A 10 -17.65 -2.35 11.21
N LEU A 11 -17.08 -1.30 11.80
CA LEU A 11 -15.90 -1.45 12.68
C LEU A 11 -16.26 -2.23 13.95
N TYR A 12 -17.46 -2.07 14.47
CA TYR A 12 -17.89 -2.83 15.63
C TYR A 12 -18.11 -4.30 15.30
N ARG A 13 -18.66 -4.63 14.15
CA ARG A 13 -18.74 -6.03 13.66
C ARG A 13 -17.36 -6.67 13.55
N LEU A 14 -16.35 -5.96 13.05
CA LEU A 14 -14.97 -6.44 13.03
C LEU A 14 -14.43 -6.68 14.46
N ASN A 15 -14.72 -5.78 15.38
CA ASN A 15 -14.32 -5.92 16.78
C ASN A 15 -14.97 -7.15 17.43
N GLN A 16 -16.26 -7.39 17.21
CA GLN A 16 -16.96 -8.58 17.70
C GLN A 16 -16.41 -9.88 17.10
N GLY A 17 -15.97 -9.85 15.85
CA GLY A 17 -15.34 -10.98 15.17
C GLY A 17 -13.85 -11.17 15.53
N ALA A 18 -13.38 -10.63 16.66
CA ALA A 18 -11.98 -10.68 17.12
C ALA A 18 -10.96 -10.22 16.07
N SER A 19 -11.39 -9.37 15.14
CA SER A 19 -10.54 -8.81 14.10
C SER A 19 -10.06 -7.42 14.48
N PHE A 20 -8.79 -7.14 14.19
CA PHE A 20 -8.21 -5.82 14.44
C PHE A 20 -8.28 -4.92 13.21
N PHE A 21 -8.41 -3.63 13.45
CA PHE A 21 -8.39 -2.63 12.39
C PHE A 21 -7.52 -1.43 12.77
N VAL A 22 -6.97 -0.78 11.77
CA VAL A 22 -6.37 0.55 11.87
C VAL A 22 -7.00 1.42 10.77
N THR A 23 -7.56 2.56 11.18
CA THR A 23 -8.17 3.52 10.26
C THR A 23 -7.78 4.95 10.62
N ARG A 24 -8.00 5.88 9.71
CA ARG A 24 -7.73 7.29 9.94
C ARG A 24 -8.98 7.99 10.43
N ALA A 25 -8.86 8.78 11.52
CA ALA A 25 -9.97 9.57 12.03
C ALA A 25 -10.37 10.68 11.06
N LYS A 26 -11.67 11.01 11.02
CA LYS A 26 -12.17 12.23 10.36
C LYS A 26 -11.77 13.47 11.20
N SER A 27 -11.68 14.65 10.56
CA SER A 27 -11.32 15.89 11.25
C SER A 27 -12.33 16.29 12.32
N ASN A 28 -13.61 15.97 12.11
CA ASN A 28 -14.73 16.26 13.00
C ASN A 28 -15.00 15.14 14.02
N PHE A 29 -14.05 14.23 14.24
CA PHE A 29 -14.19 13.11 15.19
C PHE A 29 -14.33 13.63 16.63
N LYS A 30 -15.50 13.40 17.23
CA LYS A 30 -15.80 13.79 18.62
C LYS A 30 -15.71 12.59 19.54
N PHE A 31 -14.98 12.76 20.65
CA PHE A 31 -14.71 11.70 21.61
C PHE A 31 -14.50 12.24 23.03
N LYS A 32 -14.69 11.39 24.02
CA LYS A 32 -14.28 11.61 25.41
C LYS A 32 -13.02 10.79 25.67
N ARG A 33 -11.97 11.42 26.17
CA ARG A 33 -10.76 10.74 26.61
C ARG A 33 -11.03 10.01 27.92
N VAL A 34 -10.72 8.72 27.94
CA VAL A 34 -10.83 7.88 29.14
C VAL A 34 -9.47 7.76 29.83
N TYR A 35 -8.44 7.43 29.05
CA TYR A 35 -7.08 7.24 29.54
C TYR A 35 -6.06 7.77 28.54
N SER A 36 -4.88 8.16 29.03
CA SER A 36 -3.76 8.62 28.19
C SER A 36 -2.48 7.92 28.62
N ARG A 37 -1.84 7.23 27.70
CA ARG A 37 -0.54 6.59 27.89
C ARG A 37 0.58 7.61 27.71
N PRO A 38 1.70 7.48 28.44
CA PRO A 38 2.89 8.26 28.16
C PRO A 38 3.41 7.92 26.76
N VAL A 39 3.95 8.93 26.05
CA VAL A 39 4.50 8.80 24.73
C VAL A 39 5.84 9.51 24.63
N ASP A 40 6.77 8.91 23.92
CA ASP A 40 8.01 9.57 23.53
C ASP A 40 7.76 10.44 22.30
N ARG A 41 7.82 11.77 22.48
CA ARG A 41 7.59 12.74 21.40
C ARG A 41 8.73 12.83 20.41
N SER A 42 9.93 12.37 20.73
CA SER A 42 11.07 12.33 19.82
C SER A 42 10.82 11.40 18.63
N THR A 43 9.97 10.37 18.82
CA THR A 43 9.55 9.41 17.80
C THR A 43 8.48 9.94 16.83
N GLY A 44 8.00 11.17 17.01
CA GLY A 44 6.88 11.73 16.27
C GLY A 44 5.50 11.43 16.88
N LEU A 45 5.41 10.62 17.92
CA LEU A 45 4.17 10.36 18.66
C LEU A 45 3.74 11.61 19.44
N LEU A 46 2.49 12.03 19.24
CA LEU A 46 1.93 13.19 19.93
C LEU A 46 0.99 12.79 21.07
N CYS A 47 0.26 11.71 20.95
CA CYS A 47 -0.52 11.08 22.02
C CYS A 47 -0.93 9.65 21.68
N ASP A 48 -1.18 8.87 22.73
CA ASP A 48 -1.77 7.52 22.71
C ASP A 48 -2.84 7.47 23.81
N GLN A 49 -4.10 7.37 23.40
CA GLN A 49 -5.25 7.56 24.27
C GLN A 49 -6.31 6.50 24.05
N GLU A 50 -6.95 6.07 25.14
CA GLU A 50 -8.22 5.37 25.06
C GLU A 50 -9.36 6.39 25.07
N VAL A 51 -10.32 6.18 24.18
CA VAL A 51 -11.41 7.13 23.94
C VAL A 51 -12.74 6.40 23.80
N GLU A 52 -13.80 7.11 24.19
CA GLU A 52 -15.20 6.71 23.95
C GLU A 52 -15.86 7.69 23.01
N LEU A 53 -16.72 7.21 22.14
CA LEU A 53 -17.50 8.03 21.23
C LEU A 53 -18.59 8.79 22.02
N VAL A 54 -18.76 10.09 21.74
CA VAL A 54 -19.73 10.92 22.44
C VAL A 54 -20.95 11.28 21.60
N VAL A 55 -20.84 11.17 20.26
CA VAL A 55 -21.97 11.44 19.37
C VAL A 55 -22.93 10.26 19.46
N PHE A 56 -24.20 10.53 19.70
CA PHE A 56 -25.24 9.52 19.94
C PHE A 56 -25.22 8.37 18.94
N TYR A 57 -25.30 8.66 17.65
CA TYR A 57 -25.27 7.63 16.61
C TYR A 57 -23.96 6.85 16.59
N SER A 58 -22.85 7.53 16.65
CA SER A 58 -21.52 6.86 16.64
C SER A 58 -21.32 5.97 17.87
N ARG A 59 -21.78 6.41 19.06
CA ARG A 59 -21.70 5.64 20.30
C ARG A 59 -22.63 4.43 20.28
N ARG A 60 -23.84 4.57 19.70
CA ARG A 60 -24.76 3.45 19.49
C ARG A 60 -24.16 2.41 18.57
N ASP A 61 -23.55 2.85 17.48
CA ASP A 61 -22.99 1.98 16.44
C ASP A 61 -21.66 1.34 16.87
N TYR A 62 -20.90 2.00 17.75
CA TYR A 62 -19.67 1.47 18.35
C TYR A 62 -19.61 1.80 19.86
N PRO A 63 -20.22 0.95 20.72
CA PRO A 63 -20.30 1.21 22.16
C PRO A 63 -18.99 0.93 22.93
N ALA A 64 -18.05 0.20 22.31
CA ALA A 64 -16.77 -0.15 22.92
C ALA A 64 -15.76 1.01 22.87
N ARG A 65 -14.68 0.90 23.62
CA ARG A 65 -13.57 1.85 23.59
C ARG A 65 -12.75 1.69 22.32
N LEU A 66 -12.21 2.80 21.87
CA LEU A 66 -11.25 2.89 20.79
C LEU A 66 -9.93 3.42 21.30
N ARG A 67 -8.84 3.04 20.68
CA ARG A 67 -7.54 3.64 20.90
C ARG A 67 -7.27 4.67 19.83
N ARG A 68 -6.89 5.88 20.24
CA ARG A 68 -6.60 7.03 19.40
C ARG A 68 -5.13 7.37 19.50
N ILE A 69 -4.42 7.31 18.39
CA ILE A 69 -3.00 7.63 18.31
C ILE A 69 -2.83 8.85 17.40
N ARG A 70 -2.13 9.89 17.89
CA ARG A 70 -1.70 11.03 17.06
C ARG A 70 -0.23 10.90 16.76
N TYR A 71 0.11 11.06 15.52
CA TYR A 71 1.46 10.93 15.00
C TYR A 71 1.79 12.09 14.06
N ARG A 72 3.03 12.57 14.10
CA ARG A 72 3.60 13.50 13.13
C ARG A 72 4.56 12.73 12.26
N ASP A 73 4.32 12.69 10.95
CA ASP A 73 5.21 12.04 10.01
C ASP A 73 6.47 12.89 9.70
N ALA A 74 7.40 12.33 8.93
CA ALA A 74 8.64 13.01 8.56
C ALA A 74 8.40 14.30 7.75
N GLU A 75 7.28 14.39 7.03
CA GLU A 75 6.85 15.57 6.28
C GLU A 75 6.11 16.61 7.16
N GLY A 76 6.04 16.40 8.48
CA GLY A 76 5.40 17.28 9.44
C GLY A 76 3.87 17.19 9.50
N ARG A 77 3.23 16.30 8.72
CA ARG A 77 1.78 16.13 8.68
C ARG A 77 1.28 15.48 9.97
N ARG A 78 0.19 15.98 10.51
CA ARG A 78 -0.45 15.38 11.69
C ARG A 78 -1.47 14.32 11.26
N LEU A 79 -1.24 13.10 11.67
CA LEU A 79 -2.09 11.95 11.41
C LEU A 79 -2.78 11.53 12.71
N VAL A 80 -4.04 11.11 12.60
CA VAL A 80 -4.81 10.57 13.74
C VAL A 80 -5.35 9.21 13.34
N PHE A 81 -4.92 8.19 14.08
CA PHE A 81 -5.33 6.80 13.85
C PHE A 81 -6.31 6.37 14.94
N LEU A 82 -7.25 5.52 14.55
CA LEU A 82 -8.18 4.82 15.42
C LEU A 82 -7.98 3.31 15.23
N THR A 83 -7.95 2.58 16.33
CA THR A 83 -7.82 1.12 16.34
C THR A 83 -8.56 0.54 17.55
N ASN A 84 -8.96 -0.72 17.45
CA ASN A 84 -9.43 -1.51 18.59
C ASN A 84 -8.31 -2.33 19.25
N HIS A 85 -7.08 -2.25 18.73
CA HIS A 85 -5.95 -2.97 19.30
C HIS A 85 -5.32 -2.16 20.45
N MET A 86 -5.50 -2.62 21.69
CA MET A 86 -5.12 -1.84 22.87
C MET A 86 -3.66 -2.05 23.32
N THR A 87 -3.01 -3.13 22.89
CA THR A 87 -1.70 -3.57 23.44
C THR A 87 -0.51 -3.33 22.51
N LEU A 88 -0.68 -3.36 21.16
CA LEU A 88 0.43 -3.13 20.24
C LEU A 88 1.13 -1.79 20.47
N PRO A 89 2.47 -1.71 20.30
CA PRO A 89 3.18 -0.45 20.34
C PRO A 89 2.56 0.59 19.39
N PRO A 90 2.43 1.86 19.79
CA PRO A 90 1.76 2.88 18.98
C PRO A 90 2.49 3.16 17.66
N LEU A 91 3.82 3.04 17.60
CA LEU A 91 4.58 3.16 16.35
C LEU A 91 4.26 2.03 15.37
N THR A 92 4.09 0.81 15.86
CA THR A 92 3.68 -0.33 15.03
C THR A 92 2.31 -0.08 14.39
N ILE A 93 1.36 0.52 15.13
CA ILE A 93 0.05 0.91 14.57
C ILE A 93 0.21 1.96 13.46
N CYS A 94 1.09 2.95 13.65
CA CYS A 94 1.38 3.97 12.63
C CYS A 94 2.00 3.33 11.38
N GLU A 95 2.90 2.37 11.57
CA GLU A 95 3.57 1.66 10.48
C GLU A 95 2.61 0.75 9.71
N LEU A 96 1.76 -0.01 10.38
CA LEU A 96 0.71 -0.82 9.74
C LEU A 96 -0.20 0.04 8.84
N TYR A 97 -0.52 1.26 9.28
CA TYR A 97 -1.27 2.17 8.42
C TYR A 97 -0.45 2.66 7.23
N ARG A 98 0.83 2.93 7.40
CA ARG A 98 1.75 3.33 6.32
C ARG A 98 1.89 2.23 5.27
N LEU A 99 2.02 0.97 5.70
CA LEU A 99 2.11 -0.19 4.81
C LEU A 99 0.87 -0.36 3.93
N ARG A 100 -0.32 0.08 4.38
CA ARG A 100 -1.53 0.12 3.54
C ARG A 100 -1.33 0.93 2.25
N TRP A 101 -0.54 2.00 2.30
CA TRP A 101 -0.26 2.82 1.12
C TRP A 101 0.49 2.05 0.04
N GLN A 102 1.27 1.06 0.41
CA GLN A 102 1.96 0.18 -0.55
C GLN A 102 0.98 -0.59 -1.43
N VAL A 103 -0.20 -0.94 -0.91
CA VAL A 103 -1.26 -1.58 -1.70
C VAL A 103 -1.79 -0.64 -2.78
N GLU A 104 -1.94 0.65 -2.49
CA GLU A 104 -2.36 1.65 -3.48
C GLU A 104 -1.27 1.87 -4.54
N LEU A 105 0.00 1.94 -4.14
CA LEU A 105 1.14 2.03 -5.05
C LEU A 105 1.23 0.79 -5.95
N PHE A 106 1.01 -0.40 -5.39
CA PHE A 106 0.95 -1.65 -6.12
C PHE A 106 -0.15 -1.63 -7.21
N PHE A 107 -1.39 -1.27 -6.86
CA PHE A 107 -2.45 -1.18 -7.86
C PHE A 107 -2.23 -0.05 -8.89
N LYS A 108 -1.62 1.07 -8.47
CA LYS A 108 -1.21 2.14 -9.39
C LYS A 108 -0.19 1.60 -10.39
N TRP A 109 0.83 0.88 -9.91
CA TRP A 109 1.86 0.28 -10.73
C TRP A 109 1.26 -0.73 -11.74
N ILE A 110 0.39 -1.65 -11.27
CA ILE A 110 -0.32 -2.60 -12.15
C ILE A 110 -1.08 -1.88 -13.26
N LYS A 111 -1.85 -0.84 -12.92
CA LYS A 111 -2.60 -0.06 -13.93
C LYS A 111 -1.70 0.61 -14.95
N GLN A 112 -0.55 1.10 -14.54
CA GLN A 112 0.39 1.83 -15.40
C GLN A 112 1.16 0.90 -16.33
N HIS A 113 1.68 -0.22 -15.81
CA HIS A 113 2.64 -1.06 -16.51
C HIS A 113 2.04 -2.32 -17.14
N LEU A 114 0.97 -2.87 -16.58
CA LEU A 114 0.28 -4.03 -17.15
C LEU A 114 -0.91 -3.64 -18.05
N ARG A 115 -1.00 -2.37 -18.45
CA ARG A 115 -1.99 -1.83 -19.40
C ARG A 115 -3.45 -2.21 -19.07
N ILE A 116 -3.79 -2.39 -17.78
CA ILE A 116 -5.18 -2.59 -17.36
C ILE A 116 -5.94 -1.25 -17.45
N LYS A 117 -5.89 -0.63 -18.63
CA LYS A 117 -6.69 0.56 -18.94
C LYS A 117 -8.09 0.19 -19.44
N ARG A 118 -8.27 -1.06 -19.90
CA ARG A 118 -9.52 -1.58 -20.45
C ARG A 118 -9.66 -3.05 -20.07
N PHE A 119 -10.83 -3.42 -19.58
CA PHE A 119 -11.12 -4.83 -19.35
C PHE A 119 -11.49 -5.50 -20.67
N PHE A 120 -10.95 -6.69 -20.94
CA PHE A 120 -11.24 -7.45 -22.15
C PHE A 120 -12.65 -8.06 -22.13
N GLY A 121 -13.27 -8.15 -20.96
CA GLY A 121 -14.63 -8.63 -20.78
C GLY A 121 -15.40 -7.81 -19.76
N THR A 122 -16.72 -7.79 -19.88
CA THR A 122 -17.63 -7.05 -19.02
C THR A 122 -18.20 -7.90 -17.88
N SER A 123 -18.04 -9.23 -17.92
CA SER A 123 -18.50 -10.10 -16.85
C SER A 123 -17.59 -9.98 -15.61
N GLU A 124 -18.18 -10.17 -14.44
CA GLU A 124 -17.46 -10.12 -13.17
C GLU A 124 -16.26 -11.11 -13.15
N ASN A 125 -16.45 -12.30 -13.70
CA ASN A 125 -15.39 -13.31 -13.79
C ASN A 125 -14.25 -12.88 -14.72
N ALA A 126 -14.55 -12.28 -15.88
CA ALA A 126 -13.54 -11.77 -16.80
C ALA A 126 -12.68 -10.67 -16.13
N VAL A 127 -13.31 -9.75 -15.43
CA VAL A 127 -12.63 -8.69 -14.68
C VAL A 127 -11.74 -9.28 -13.57
N LYS A 128 -12.28 -10.20 -12.76
CA LYS A 128 -11.51 -10.88 -11.71
C LYS A 128 -10.31 -11.64 -12.28
N THR A 129 -10.51 -12.39 -13.36
CA THR A 129 -9.44 -13.16 -14.01
C THR A 129 -8.33 -12.23 -14.50
N GLN A 130 -8.65 -11.12 -15.15
CA GLN A 130 -7.66 -10.16 -15.63
C GLN A 130 -6.87 -9.54 -14.47
N VAL A 131 -7.51 -9.20 -13.36
CA VAL A 131 -6.84 -8.69 -12.16
C VAL A 131 -5.91 -9.75 -11.57
N TRP A 132 -6.35 -11.00 -11.46
CA TRP A 132 -5.53 -12.10 -10.94
C TRP A 132 -4.31 -12.39 -11.82
N ILE A 133 -4.47 -12.38 -13.15
CA ILE A 133 -3.35 -12.53 -14.08
C ILE A 133 -2.33 -11.40 -13.86
N ALA A 134 -2.77 -10.17 -13.75
CA ALA A 134 -1.88 -9.04 -13.51
C ALA A 134 -1.12 -9.15 -12.18
N VAL A 135 -1.80 -9.56 -11.10
CA VAL A 135 -1.16 -9.82 -9.80
C VAL A 135 -0.13 -10.95 -9.92
N ALA A 136 -0.48 -12.04 -10.60
CA ALA A 136 0.42 -13.18 -10.79
C ALA A 136 1.69 -12.77 -11.57
N VAL A 137 1.55 -12.04 -12.68
CA VAL A 137 2.68 -11.53 -13.47
C VAL A 137 3.58 -10.64 -12.62
N TYR A 138 3.01 -9.68 -11.87
CA TYR A 138 3.78 -8.83 -10.97
C TYR A 138 4.60 -9.65 -9.97
N VAL A 139 3.95 -10.60 -9.28
CA VAL A 139 4.60 -11.43 -8.27
C VAL A 139 5.71 -12.29 -8.88
N LEU A 140 5.47 -12.92 -10.03
CA LEU A 140 6.48 -13.74 -10.72
C LEU A 140 7.71 -12.92 -11.09
N VAL A 141 7.52 -11.74 -11.69
CA VAL A 141 8.64 -10.85 -12.06
C VAL A 141 9.39 -10.37 -10.82
N ALA A 142 8.67 -10.03 -9.74
CA ALA A 142 9.28 -9.63 -8.47
C ALA A 142 10.09 -10.78 -7.83
N ILE A 143 9.61 -12.03 -7.91
CA ILE A 143 10.35 -13.21 -7.43
C ILE A 143 11.63 -13.42 -8.26
N VAL A 144 11.53 -13.34 -9.59
CA VAL A 144 12.69 -13.48 -10.49
C VAL A 144 13.73 -12.41 -10.19
N ARG A 145 13.31 -11.13 -10.10
CA ARG A 145 14.20 -10.03 -9.71
C ARG A 145 14.96 -10.31 -8.42
N LYS A 146 14.22 -10.74 -7.39
CA LYS A 146 14.80 -11.02 -6.08
C LYS A 146 15.75 -12.22 -6.10
N ARG A 147 15.37 -13.31 -6.79
CA ARG A 147 16.19 -14.53 -6.84
C ARG A 147 17.47 -14.35 -7.62
N LEU A 148 17.43 -13.57 -8.68
CA LEU A 148 18.58 -13.31 -9.55
C LEU A 148 19.37 -12.07 -9.11
N ASN A 149 18.93 -11.38 -8.04
CA ASN A 149 19.53 -10.16 -7.51
C ASN A 149 19.76 -9.09 -8.60
N LEU A 150 18.76 -8.88 -9.47
CA LEU A 150 18.85 -7.95 -10.58
C LEU A 150 18.62 -6.52 -10.12
N GLU A 151 19.41 -5.58 -10.63
CA GLU A 151 19.24 -4.14 -10.39
C GLU A 151 18.11 -3.53 -11.25
N LEU A 152 17.72 -4.18 -12.35
CA LEU A 152 16.63 -3.77 -13.23
C LEU A 152 15.33 -3.51 -12.46
N SER A 153 14.61 -2.47 -12.84
CA SER A 153 13.26 -2.24 -12.35
C SER A 153 12.29 -3.32 -12.85
N LEU A 154 11.17 -3.53 -12.14
CA LEU A 154 10.14 -4.47 -12.59
C LEU A 154 9.54 -4.07 -13.95
N HIS A 155 9.55 -2.78 -14.28
CA HIS A 155 9.06 -2.28 -15.56
C HIS A 155 9.99 -2.65 -16.71
N GLU A 156 11.29 -2.42 -16.58
CA GLU A 156 12.31 -2.81 -17.58
C GLU A 156 12.26 -4.31 -17.83
N MET A 157 12.21 -5.13 -16.77
CA MET A 157 12.06 -6.57 -16.91
C MET A 157 10.81 -6.96 -17.71
N LEU A 158 9.66 -6.30 -17.46
CA LEU A 158 8.44 -6.55 -18.23
C LEU A 158 8.57 -6.11 -19.69
N GLN A 159 9.26 -5.01 -19.97
CA GLN A 159 9.53 -4.58 -21.35
C GLN A 159 10.36 -5.63 -22.09
N ILE A 160 11.47 -6.07 -21.52
CA ILE A 160 12.32 -7.13 -22.09
C ILE A 160 11.49 -8.39 -22.36
N LEU A 161 10.76 -8.90 -21.34
CA LEU A 161 9.93 -10.10 -21.47
C LEU A 161 8.78 -9.93 -22.46
N SER A 162 8.32 -8.71 -22.76
CA SER A 162 7.25 -8.47 -23.73
C SER A 162 7.70 -8.55 -25.19
N ILE A 163 8.98 -8.32 -25.46
CA ILE A 163 9.55 -8.37 -26.81
C ILE A 163 10.15 -9.75 -27.12
N THR A 164 10.50 -10.53 -26.10
CA THR A 164 11.21 -11.80 -26.24
C THR A 164 10.42 -13.06 -25.82
N PRO A 165 9.05 -13.09 -25.91
CA PRO A 165 8.28 -14.21 -25.33
C PRO A 165 8.51 -15.55 -26.05
N PHE A 166 9.07 -15.55 -27.27
CA PHE A 166 9.31 -16.74 -28.08
C PHE A 166 10.80 -17.07 -28.28
N GLU A 167 11.68 -16.29 -27.67
CA GLU A 167 13.12 -16.56 -27.75
C GLU A 167 13.52 -17.68 -26.78
N LYS A 168 14.25 -18.66 -27.28
CA LYS A 168 14.77 -19.78 -26.47
C LYS A 168 16.12 -19.41 -25.83
N ILE A 169 16.17 -18.30 -25.12
CA ILE A 169 17.35 -17.83 -24.38
C ILE A 169 17.11 -18.03 -22.88
N PRO A 170 18.10 -18.48 -22.11
CA PRO A 170 17.98 -18.55 -20.67
C PRO A 170 17.61 -17.17 -20.08
N MET A 171 16.59 -17.11 -19.24
CA MET A 171 16.06 -15.86 -18.68
C MET A 171 17.15 -15.01 -17.99
N VAL A 172 18.11 -15.66 -17.32
CA VAL A 172 19.27 -14.98 -16.70
C VAL A 172 20.08 -14.22 -17.75
N GLN A 173 20.42 -14.89 -18.85
CA GLN A 173 21.21 -14.30 -19.94
C GLN A 173 20.48 -13.12 -20.59
N LEU A 174 19.18 -13.26 -20.83
CA LEU A 174 18.31 -12.23 -21.40
C LEU A 174 18.29 -10.95 -20.52
N LEU A 175 18.12 -11.12 -19.20
CA LEU A 175 17.99 -10.00 -18.28
C LEU A 175 19.32 -9.37 -17.88
N THR A 176 20.43 -10.09 -17.96
CA THR A 176 21.77 -9.56 -17.69
C THR A 176 22.38 -8.85 -18.90
N TYR A 177 22.10 -9.33 -20.13
CA TYR A 177 22.63 -8.73 -21.35
C TYR A 177 22.10 -7.32 -21.57
N SER A 178 20.81 -7.09 -21.30
CA SER A 178 20.19 -5.76 -21.43
C SER A 178 20.71 -4.73 -20.41
N ALA A 179 21.30 -5.16 -19.29
CA ALA A 179 21.88 -4.27 -18.31
C ALA A 179 23.27 -3.74 -18.71
N THR A 180 23.95 -4.41 -19.66
CA THR A 180 25.28 -4.02 -20.13
C THR A 180 25.24 -3.12 -21.37
N ASP A 181 24.16 -3.15 -22.16
CA ASP A 181 24.05 -2.36 -23.39
C ASP A 181 23.75 -0.86 -23.17
N GLU A 182 23.22 -0.45 -22.03
CA GLU A 182 23.01 0.99 -21.72
C GLU A 182 24.31 1.77 -21.50
N ASN A 183 25.47 1.10 -21.38
CA ASN A 183 26.78 1.75 -21.21
C ASN A 183 27.59 1.91 -22.53
N ILE A 184 27.04 1.56 -23.70
CA ILE A 184 27.81 1.54 -24.97
C ILE A 184 27.29 2.56 -26.01
N HIS A 185 26.25 3.33 -25.76
CA HIS A 185 25.76 4.34 -26.71
C HIS A 185 25.91 5.78 -26.18
N ASP A 186 27.17 6.16 -25.92
CA ASP A 186 27.64 7.53 -26.17
C ASP A 186 28.53 7.50 -27.43
N ASP A 187 27.91 7.36 -28.59
CA ASP A 187 28.57 7.60 -29.87
C ASP A 187 28.44 9.09 -30.24
N PRO A 188 29.49 9.91 -30.16
CA PRO A 188 29.41 11.35 -30.40
C PRO A 188 29.19 11.74 -31.88
N ASN A 189 28.86 10.78 -32.77
CA ASN A 189 28.74 10.99 -34.22
C ASN A 189 27.37 10.70 -34.81
N GLN A 190 26.29 10.71 -34.08
CA GLN A 190 24.98 10.76 -34.71
C GLN A 190 24.67 12.18 -35.20
N LEU A 191 25.01 12.42 -36.46
CA LEU A 191 24.56 13.56 -37.24
C LEU A 191 23.04 13.64 -37.22
N ILE A 192 22.54 14.79 -36.75
CA ILE A 192 21.18 15.27 -36.86
C ILE A 192 20.84 15.31 -38.36
N LEU A 193 19.94 14.47 -38.81
CA LEU A 193 19.23 14.64 -40.06
C LEU A 193 17.80 15.05 -39.76
N LEU A 194 17.46 16.24 -40.21
CA LEU A 194 16.25 17.03 -40.29
C LEU A 194 14.92 16.30 -40.16
#